data_decc3512f1a4bd0aaf947148f1d9f2c5
#
_entry.id   decc3512f1a4bd0aaf947148f1d9f2c5
#
_cell.length_a   1.000
_cell.length_b   1.000
_cell.length_c   1.000
_cell.angle_alpha   90.00
_cell.angle_beta   90.00
_cell.angle_gamma   90.00
#
_symmetry.space_group_name_H-M   'P 1'
#
loop_
_entity.id
_entity.type
_entity.pdbx_description
1 polymer ?
#
loop_
_entity_poly.entity_id
_entity_poly.type
_entity_poly.pdbx_seq_one_letter_code
_entity_poly.pdbx_strand_id
1 'polypeptide(L)'
;MYKRQGNINERQFRNIYKKAVMLKGDTGENLIGLLERRLDAVIYRAKFATTIFSARQLINHGHVKVNGKKVNIGSYLVKEEDSIEIRDKSKQLAIVDIALANKERETPEYIQMDEKNKKLKFVRTPKFEEVPYPIVMEPNLVIEYYSR
;
A
#
# COMPACT_ATOMS: atom_id res chain seq x y z
N MET A 1 1.28 -3.34 16.62
CA MET A 1 1.67 -4.38 15.67
C MET A 1 1.20 -4.07 14.28
N TYR A 2 1.63 -4.83 13.28
CA TYR A 2 1.35 -4.56 11.87
C TYR A 2 -0.14 -4.44 11.57
N LYS A 3 -0.96 -5.31 12.13
CA LYS A 3 -2.41 -5.27 11.91
C LYS A 3 -3.02 -3.92 12.28
N ARG A 4 -2.55 -3.31 13.36
CA ARG A 4 -3.05 -2.01 13.80
C ARG A 4 -2.61 -0.89 12.87
N GLN A 5 -1.37 -0.94 12.38
CA GLN A 5 -0.85 0.07 11.46
C GLN A 5 -1.55 0.02 10.11
N GLY A 6 -1.75 -1.18 9.57
CA GLY A 6 -2.43 -1.38 8.31
C GLY A 6 -3.95 -1.39 8.41
N ASN A 7 -4.47 -1.39 9.63
CA ASN A 7 -5.91 -1.46 9.91
C ASN A 7 -6.60 -2.61 9.16
N ILE A 8 -5.95 -3.76 9.16
CA ILE A 8 -6.41 -4.98 8.50
C ILE A 8 -7.03 -5.88 9.54
N ASN A 9 -8.20 -6.47 9.27
CA ASN A 9 -8.80 -7.40 10.19
C ASN A 9 -8.04 -8.73 10.19
N GLU A 10 -8.26 -9.54 11.22
CA GLU A 10 -7.53 -10.78 11.44
C GLU A 10 -7.69 -11.78 10.29
N ARG A 11 -8.92 -11.89 9.74
CA ARG A 11 -9.20 -12.79 8.63
C ARG A 11 -8.41 -12.42 7.37
N GLN A 12 -8.36 -11.13 7.04
CA GLN A 12 -7.59 -10.63 5.91
C GLN A 12 -6.10 -10.90 6.11
N PHE A 13 -5.60 -10.68 7.31
CA PHE A 13 -4.19 -10.92 7.64
C PHE A 13 -3.85 -12.42 7.50
N ARG A 14 -4.70 -13.30 7.99
CA ARG A 14 -4.49 -14.75 7.85
C ARG A 14 -4.43 -15.18 6.39
N ASN A 15 -5.31 -14.64 5.55
CA ASN A 15 -5.32 -14.97 4.12
C ASN A 15 -4.02 -14.54 3.45
N ILE A 16 -3.52 -13.36 3.77
CA ILE A 16 -2.24 -12.85 3.26
C ILE A 16 -1.09 -13.72 3.76
N TYR A 17 -1.11 -14.08 5.03
CA TYR A 17 -0.09 -14.96 5.62
C TYR A 17 -0.03 -16.31 4.90
N LYS A 18 -1.18 -16.92 4.64
CA LYS A 18 -1.24 -18.18 3.91
C LYS A 18 -0.63 -18.08 2.51
N LYS A 19 -0.90 -16.98 1.81
CA LYS A 19 -0.27 -16.72 0.51
C LYS A 19 1.24 -16.57 0.63
N ALA A 20 1.71 -15.87 1.66
CA ALA A 20 3.14 -15.65 1.88
C ALA A 20 3.89 -16.97 2.11
N VAL A 21 3.27 -17.90 2.85
CA VAL A 21 3.85 -19.22 3.12
C VAL A 21 4.01 -20.03 1.84
N MET A 22 3.06 -19.89 0.90
CA MET A 22 3.08 -20.65 -0.36
C MET A 22 4.08 -20.12 -1.38
N LEU A 23 4.54 -18.89 -1.24
CA LEU A 23 5.53 -18.31 -2.13
C LEU A 23 6.94 -18.79 -1.76
N LYS A 24 7.82 -18.89 -2.76
CA LYS A 24 9.21 -19.26 -2.53
C LYS A 24 9.96 -18.15 -1.83
N GLY A 25 10.89 -18.52 -0.98
CA GLY A 25 11.76 -17.60 -0.27
C GLY A 25 11.34 -17.38 1.19
N ASP A 26 11.83 -16.29 1.78
CA ASP A 26 11.56 -15.96 3.17
C ASP A 26 10.09 -15.55 3.35
N THR A 27 9.38 -16.27 4.23
CA THR A 27 7.96 -15.98 4.53
C THR A 27 7.76 -14.56 5.05
N GLY A 28 8.70 -14.05 5.87
CA GLY A 28 8.61 -12.67 6.38
C GLY A 28 8.69 -11.64 5.28
N GLU A 29 9.62 -11.78 4.36
CA GLU A 29 9.75 -10.90 3.21
C GLU A 29 8.51 -11.00 2.31
N ASN A 30 8.01 -12.21 2.08
CA ASN A 30 6.81 -12.43 1.27
C ASN A 30 5.60 -11.77 1.92
N LEU A 31 5.43 -11.89 3.22
CA LEU A 31 4.33 -11.29 3.97
C LEU A 31 4.35 -9.77 3.83
N ILE A 32 5.48 -9.14 4.07
CA ILE A 32 5.64 -7.68 3.96
C ILE A 32 5.39 -7.24 2.53
N GLY A 33 5.93 -7.96 1.55
CA GLY A 33 5.71 -7.66 0.13
C GLY A 33 4.23 -7.68 -0.24
N LEU A 34 3.50 -8.70 0.21
CA LEU A 34 2.06 -8.80 -0.06
C LEU A 34 1.27 -7.68 0.61
N LEU A 35 1.60 -7.34 1.85
CA LEU A 35 0.93 -6.25 2.56
C LEU A 35 1.16 -4.89 1.88
N GLU A 36 2.37 -4.65 1.39
CA GLU A 36 2.71 -3.39 0.72
C GLU A 36 2.23 -3.33 -0.73
N ARG A 37 1.82 -4.46 -1.31
CA ARG A 37 1.20 -4.50 -2.64
C ARG A 37 -0.29 -4.19 -2.61
N ARG A 38 -0.91 -4.06 -1.45
CA ARG A 38 -2.32 -3.66 -1.37
C ARG A 38 -2.47 -2.25 -1.92
N LEU A 39 -3.54 -2.02 -2.68
CA LEU A 39 -3.77 -0.72 -3.28
C LEU A 39 -3.88 0.39 -2.22
N ASP A 40 -4.52 0.13 -1.09
CA ASP A 40 -4.62 1.10 -0.01
C ASP A 40 -3.24 1.47 0.55
N ALA A 41 -2.34 0.50 0.70
CA ALA A 41 -0.98 0.75 1.15
C ALA A 41 -0.19 1.58 0.13
N VAL A 42 -0.33 1.27 -1.16
CA VAL A 42 0.35 2.00 -2.23
C VAL A 42 -0.11 3.46 -2.28
N ILE A 43 -1.41 3.71 -2.21
CA ILE A 43 -1.96 5.07 -2.19
C ILE A 43 -1.45 5.86 -0.98
N TYR A 44 -1.40 5.22 0.19
CA TYR A 44 -0.87 5.84 1.40
C TYR A 44 0.62 6.18 1.27
N ARG A 45 1.44 5.22 0.79
CA ARG A 45 2.88 5.42 0.61
C ARG A 45 3.20 6.47 -0.45
N ALA A 46 2.36 6.59 -1.47
CA ALA A 46 2.50 7.61 -2.51
C ALA A 46 2.10 9.01 -2.04
N LYS A 47 1.61 9.14 -0.82
CA LYS A 47 1.20 10.42 -0.23
C LYS A 47 -0.04 11.03 -0.89
N PHE A 48 -0.88 10.22 -1.51
CA PHE A 48 -2.19 10.71 -1.97
C PHE A 48 -3.20 10.85 -0.83
N ALA A 49 -2.91 10.26 0.32
CA ALA A 49 -3.73 10.35 1.52
C ALA A 49 -2.85 10.46 2.75
N THR A 50 -3.37 11.12 3.79
CA THR A 50 -2.62 11.32 5.04
C THR A 50 -2.69 10.13 5.98
N THR A 51 -3.69 9.26 5.81
CA THR A 51 -3.89 8.06 6.62
C THR A 51 -4.29 6.89 5.74
N ILE A 52 -4.14 5.67 6.28
CA ILE A 52 -4.59 4.48 5.57
C ILE A 52 -6.11 4.46 5.40
N PHE A 53 -6.86 5.01 6.36
CA PHE A 53 -8.31 5.16 6.26
C PHE A 53 -8.70 6.07 5.10
N SER A 54 -8.03 7.22 4.98
CA SER A 54 -8.26 8.15 3.86
C SER A 54 -7.92 7.51 2.52
N ALA A 55 -6.85 6.70 2.48
CA ALA A 55 -6.49 5.97 1.27
C ALA A 55 -7.60 5.01 0.86
N ARG A 56 -8.14 4.23 1.79
CA ARG A 56 -9.26 3.33 1.52
C ARG A 56 -10.50 4.07 1.06
N GLN A 57 -10.79 5.21 1.66
CA GLN A 57 -11.94 6.02 1.28
C GLN A 57 -11.82 6.52 -0.16
N LEU A 58 -10.63 6.99 -0.56
CA LEU A 58 -10.38 7.41 -1.94
C LEU A 58 -10.64 6.26 -2.91
N ILE A 59 -10.19 5.07 -2.58
CA ILE A 59 -10.36 3.89 -3.42
C ILE A 59 -11.84 3.50 -3.48
N ASN A 60 -12.49 3.39 -2.33
CA ASN A 60 -13.89 2.94 -2.24
C ASN A 60 -14.85 3.91 -2.93
N HIS A 61 -14.54 5.20 -2.91
CA HIS A 61 -15.35 6.23 -3.57
C HIS A 61 -15.06 6.35 -5.07
N GLY A 62 -14.19 5.50 -5.60
CA GLY A 62 -13.96 5.41 -7.04
C GLY A 62 -13.04 6.49 -7.61
N HIS A 63 -12.16 7.06 -6.80
CA HIS A 63 -11.24 8.11 -7.23
C HIS A 63 -9.93 7.59 -7.83
N VAL A 64 -9.71 6.27 -7.84
CA VAL A 64 -8.42 5.66 -8.21
C VAL A 64 -8.58 4.75 -9.40
N LYS A 65 -7.63 4.81 -10.34
CA LYS A 65 -7.53 3.91 -11.49
C LYS A 65 -6.22 3.14 -11.45
N VAL A 66 -6.27 1.89 -11.87
CA VAL A 66 -5.08 1.05 -12.06
C VAL A 66 -5.03 0.67 -13.53
N ASN A 67 -3.95 1.04 -14.22
CA ASN A 67 -3.77 0.80 -15.65
C ASN A 67 -4.97 1.29 -16.48
N GLY A 68 -5.51 2.44 -16.12
CA GLY A 68 -6.62 3.08 -16.82
C GLY A 68 -8.00 2.58 -16.44
N LYS A 69 -8.10 1.60 -15.55
CA LYS A 69 -9.38 1.03 -15.10
C LYS A 69 -9.66 1.41 -13.65
N LYS A 70 -10.91 1.78 -13.38
CA LYS A 70 -11.35 2.10 -12.02
C LYS A 70 -11.30 0.86 -11.14
N VAL A 71 -10.64 0.98 -9.99
CA VAL A 71 -10.59 -0.07 -8.95
C VAL A 71 -11.10 0.53 -7.66
N ASN A 72 -12.11 -0.08 -7.06
CA ASN A 72 -12.74 0.41 -5.83
C ASN A 72 -12.55 -0.51 -4.62
N ILE A 73 -11.59 -1.42 -4.69
CA ILE A 73 -11.30 -2.38 -3.62
C ILE A 73 -9.90 -2.10 -3.07
N GLY A 74 -9.81 -1.71 -1.78
CA GLY A 74 -8.54 -1.37 -1.15
C GLY A 74 -7.57 -2.55 -1.03
N SER A 75 -8.10 -3.77 -0.98
CA SER A 75 -7.28 -4.99 -0.88
C SER A 75 -6.74 -5.48 -2.23
N TYR A 76 -7.03 -4.79 -3.32
CA TYR A 76 -6.49 -5.15 -4.63
C TYR A 76 -4.96 -5.21 -4.57
N LEU A 77 -4.37 -6.28 -5.10
CA LEU A 77 -2.92 -6.47 -5.10
C LEU A 77 -2.31 -5.86 -6.37
N VAL A 78 -1.52 -4.82 -6.18
CA VAL A 78 -0.79 -4.14 -7.25
C VAL A 78 0.37 -5.02 -7.70
N LYS A 79 0.59 -5.08 -9.01
CA LYS A 79 1.70 -5.82 -9.62
C LYS A 79 2.82 -4.87 -10.01
N GLU A 80 4.02 -5.41 -10.19
CA GLU A 80 5.14 -4.65 -10.72
C GLU A 80 4.76 -4.03 -12.07
N GLU A 81 5.19 -2.80 -12.29
CA GLU A 81 4.92 -2.00 -13.49
C GLU A 81 3.48 -1.49 -13.61
N ASP A 82 2.60 -1.78 -12.66
CA ASP A 82 1.25 -1.21 -12.67
C ASP A 82 1.30 0.31 -12.50
N SER A 83 0.51 1.01 -13.32
CA SER A 83 0.35 2.46 -13.24
C SER A 83 -0.93 2.78 -12.47
N ILE A 84 -0.81 3.57 -11.43
CA ILE A 84 -1.92 3.95 -10.54
C ILE A 84 -2.06 5.46 -10.61
N GLU A 85 -3.29 5.93 -10.76
CA GLU A 85 -3.54 7.37 -10.84
C GLU A 85 -4.85 7.75 -10.15
N ILE A 86 -4.93 9.01 -9.73
CA ILE A 86 -6.19 9.62 -9.34
C ILE A 86 -6.95 9.93 -10.64
N ARG A 87 -8.22 9.55 -10.73
CA ARG A 87 -8.99 9.82 -11.95
C ARG A 87 -9.10 11.32 -12.19
N ASP A 88 -9.23 11.73 -13.44
CA ASP A 88 -9.18 13.14 -13.85
C ASP A 88 -10.20 14.01 -13.10
N LYS A 89 -11.42 13.52 -12.93
CA LYS A 89 -12.47 14.25 -12.21
C LYS A 89 -12.16 14.46 -10.73
N SER A 90 -11.24 13.69 -10.17
CA SER A 90 -10.90 13.72 -8.75
C SER A 90 -9.56 14.41 -8.46
N LYS A 91 -8.83 14.83 -9.48
CA LYS A 91 -7.50 15.43 -9.30
C LYS A 91 -7.53 16.75 -8.55
N GLN A 92 -8.68 17.40 -8.47
CA GLN A 92 -8.85 18.67 -7.78
C GLN A 92 -9.30 18.52 -6.33
N LEU A 93 -9.39 17.28 -5.82
CA LEU A 93 -9.78 17.08 -4.43
C LEU A 93 -8.73 17.68 -3.48
N ALA A 94 -9.18 18.56 -2.60
CA ALA A 94 -8.32 19.25 -1.65
C ALA A 94 -7.57 18.27 -0.73
N ILE A 95 -8.21 17.16 -0.36
CA ILE A 95 -7.58 16.16 0.52
C ILE A 95 -6.30 15.57 -0.09
N VAL A 96 -6.29 15.39 -1.41
CA VAL A 96 -5.11 14.87 -2.12
C VAL A 96 -3.99 15.92 -2.13
N ASP A 97 -4.33 17.17 -2.41
CA ASP A 97 -3.35 18.26 -2.41
C ASP A 97 -2.74 18.49 -1.03
N ILE A 98 -3.55 18.44 0.02
CA ILE A 98 -3.08 18.57 1.40
C ILE A 98 -2.13 17.42 1.74
N ALA A 99 -2.45 16.20 1.35
CA ALA A 99 -1.62 15.04 1.61
C ALA A 99 -0.26 15.13 0.88
N LEU A 100 -0.28 15.55 -0.38
CA LEU A 100 0.96 15.72 -1.18
C LEU A 100 1.86 16.82 -0.63
N ALA A 101 1.26 17.87 -0.07
CA ALA A 101 2.01 18.99 0.52
C ALA A 101 2.67 18.63 1.85
N ASN A 102 2.24 17.56 2.50
CA ASN A 102 2.80 17.12 3.77
C ASN A 102 4.20 16.54 3.55
N LYS A 103 5.22 17.14 4.19
CA LYS A 103 6.63 16.75 4.04
C LYS A 103 7.14 15.85 5.16
N GLU A 104 6.28 15.41 6.07
CA GLU A 104 6.67 14.52 7.16
C GLU A 104 7.05 13.12 6.69
N ARG A 105 6.58 12.74 5.51
CA ARG A 105 6.87 11.44 4.90
C ARG A 105 7.45 11.63 3.52
N GLU A 106 8.33 10.71 3.14
CA GLU A 106 8.89 10.65 1.80
C GLU A 106 8.32 9.46 1.04
N THR A 107 8.23 9.58 -0.28
CA THR A 107 7.80 8.48 -1.13
C THR A 107 8.92 7.44 -1.21
N PRO A 108 8.61 6.15 -0.96
CA PRO A 108 9.63 5.09 -1.05
C PRO A 108 10.18 4.90 -2.47
N GLU A 109 11.38 4.33 -2.57
CA GLU A 109 12.04 4.10 -3.86
C GLU A 109 11.32 3.13 -4.78
N TYR A 110 10.52 2.22 -4.23
CA TYR A 110 9.76 1.25 -5.03
C TYR A 110 8.51 1.85 -5.67
N ILE A 111 8.24 3.14 -5.43
CA ILE A 111 7.15 3.89 -6.05
C ILE A 111 7.74 5.06 -6.82
N GLN A 112 7.49 5.09 -8.13
CA GLN A 112 7.91 6.20 -8.97
C GLN A 112 6.75 7.18 -9.12
N MET A 113 6.92 8.39 -8.57
CA MET A 113 5.85 9.39 -8.49
C MET A 113 5.93 10.43 -9.60
N ASP A 114 4.75 10.79 -10.09
CA ASP A 114 4.53 12.00 -10.88
C ASP A 114 3.48 12.83 -10.13
N GLU A 115 3.94 13.70 -9.25
CA GLU A 115 3.04 14.51 -8.40
C GLU A 115 2.17 15.47 -9.22
N LYS A 116 2.71 16.01 -10.29
CA LYS A 116 2.01 16.97 -11.14
C LYS A 116 0.75 16.35 -11.76
N ASN A 117 0.87 15.13 -12.25
CA ASN A 117 -0.24 14.41 -12.89
C ASN A 117 -0.99 13.49 -11.92
N LYS A 118 -0.56 13.44 -10.67
CA LYS A 118 -1.12 12.58 -9.61
C LYS A 118 -1.20 11.13 -10.08
N LYS A 119 -0.07 10.65 -10.59
CA LYS A 119 0.15 9.28 -11.05
C LYS A 119 1.34 8.68 -10.34
N LEU A 120 1.36 7.36 -10.27
CA LEU A 120 2.52 6.63 -9.80
C LEU A 120 2.69 5.33 -10.57
N LYS A 121 3.89 4.80 -10.52
CA LYS A 121 4.22 3.48 -11.05
C LYS A 121 4.78 2.63 -9.91
N PHE A 122 4.23 1.44 -9.72
CA PHE A 122 4.74 0.50 -8.73
C PHE A 122 5.88 -0.27 -9.37
N VAL A 123 7.11 0.12 -9.04
CA VAL A 123 8.31 -0.36 -9.77
C VAL A 123 8.63 -1.81 -9.44
N ARG A 124 8.57 -2.17 -8.15
CA ARG A 124 8.90 -3.52 -7.68
C ARG A 124 8.28 -3.80 -6.32
N THR A 125 8.20 -5.08 -5.98
CA THR A 125 7.78 -5.48 -4.63
C THR A 125 8.88 -5.10 -3.64
N PRO A 126 8.56 -4.35 -2.56
CA PRO A 126 9.59 -3.93 -1.62
C PRO A 126 10.05 -5.06 -0.71
N LYS A 127 11.29 -4.93 -0.24
CA LYS A 127 11.80 -5.73 0.87
C LYS A 127 11.44 -5.05 2.18
N PHE A 128 11.46 -5.80 3.28
CA PHE A 128 11.12 -5.25 4.60
C PHE A 128 11.94 -3.99 4.92
N GLU A 129 13.21 -3.99 4.60
CA GLU A 129 14.13 -2.89 4.90
C GLU A 129 13.78 -1.59 4.17
N GLU A 130 13.10 -1.70 3.03
CA GLU A 130 12.74 -0.56 2.19
C GLU A 130 11.44 0.12 2.64
N VAL A 131 10.64 -0.55 3.46
CA VAL A 131 9.35 -0.03 3.88
C VAL A 131 9.52 0.94 5.05
N PRO A 132 9.03 2.19 4.92
CA PRO A 132 9.23 3.22 5.96
C PRO A 132 8.23 3.08 7.10
N TYR A 133 8.37 2.04 7.90
CA TYR A 133 7.56 1.89 9.10
C TYR A 133 7.99 2.88 10.18
N PRO A 134 7.04 3.45 10.92
CA PRO A 134 7.36 4.38 12.00
C PRO A 134 7.99 3.70 13.22
N ILE A 135 7.83 2.38 13.32
CA ILE A 135 8.36 1.57 14.44
C ILE A 135 9.10 0.40 13.84
N VAL A 136 10.24 0.04 14.44
CA VAL A 136 10.97 -1.15 14.03
C VAL A 136 10.10 -2.38 14.24
N MET A 137 9.87 -3.15 13.19
CA MET A 137 9.08 -4.37 13.23
C MET A 137 9.95 -5.58 12.95
N GLU A 138 9.65 -6.66 13.67
CA GLU A 138 10.27 -7.94 13.41
C GLU A 138 9.23 -8.88 12.79
N PRO A 139 9.28 -9.10 11.45
CA PRO A 139 8.28 -9.95 10.78
C PRO A 139 8.23 -11.36 11.36
N ASN A 140 9.35 -11.85 11.86
CA ASN A 140 9.45 -13.20 12.43
C ASN A 140 8.51 -13.40 13.64
N LEU A 141 8.33 -12.37 14.46
CA LEU A 141 7.43 -12.45 15.61
C LEU A 141 5.96 -12.61 15.18
N VAL A 142 5.57 -11.92 14.11
CA VAL A 142 4.22 -12.02 13.56
C VAL A 142 3.99 -13.43 12.98
N ILE A 143 4.95 -13.93 12.23
CA ILE A 143 4.89 -15.26 11.64
C ILE A 143 4.79 -16.32 12.75
N GLU A 144 5.62 -16.20 13.76
CA GLU A 144 5.63 -17.14 14.87
C GLU A 144 4.29 -17.21 15.58
N TYR A 145 3.66 -16.05 15.79
CA TYR A 145 2.32 -15.97 16.39
C TYR A 145 1.28 -16.75 15.58
N TYR A 146 1.28 -16.59 14.26
CA TYR A 146 0.27 -17.22 13.39
C TYR A 146 0.60 -18.68 13.02
N SER A 147 1.82 -19.14 13.23
CA SER A 147 2.17 -20.55 12.98
C SER A 147 1.87 -21.47 14.16
N ARG A 148 1.46 -20.92 15.28
CA ARG A 148 0.96 -21.67 16.44
C ARG A 148 -0.54 -21.92 16.26
#